data_c24c3cf342bcbdd9b8b46ce9843bb535
#
_entry.id   c24c3cf342bcbdd9b8b46ce9843bb535
#
_cell.length_a   1.000
_cell.length_b   1.000
_cell.length_c   1.000
_cell.angle_alpha   90.00
_cell.angle_beta   90.00
_cell.angle_gamma   90.00
#
_symmetry.space_group_name_H-M   'P 1'
#
loop_
_entity.id
_entity.type
_entity.pdbx_description
1 polymer ?
#
loop_
_entity_poly.entity_id
_entity_poly.type
_entity_poly.pdbx_seq_one_letter_code
_entity_poly.pdbx_strand_id
1 'polypeptide(L)'
;MSSKHLFIEQWTPRPAWIARTPAERRAFADAVLGAIEAMKAGGIRTLGWGAADRGVDHADPAVSFWAVWEMDSAEAVAGFRQGVEASGWYTLFEQHNTTGVAQTPAQVLELLARHA
;
A
#
# COMPACT_ATOMS: atom_id res chain seq x y z
N MET A 1 -4.27 23.94 7.46
CA MET A 1 -3.86 23.04 6.37
C MET A 1 -3.99 21.59 6.80
N SER A 2 -4.60 20.80 5.96
CA SER A 2 -4.66 19.38 6.25
C SER A 2 -3.33 18.70 5.93
N SER A 3 -2.92 17.81 6.81
CA SER A 3 -1.70 17.04 6.60
C SER A 3 -1.98 15.86 5.69
N LYS A 4 -1.06 15.59 4.78
CA LYS A 4 -1.14 14.41 3.93
C LYS A 4 -0.63 13.19 4.70
N HIS A 5 -1.27 12.06 4.46
CA HIS A 5 -0.83 10.76 4.95
C HIS A 5 -0.24 9.97 3.80
N LEU A 6 0.87 9.33 4.01
CA LEU A 6 1.39 8.36 3.06
C LEU A 6 1.12 6.96 3.57
N PHE A 7 0.85 6.05 2.66
CA PHE A 7 0.61 4.65 2.97
C PHE A 7 1.46 3.81 2.04
N ILE A 8 2.34 3.02 2.62
CA ILE A 8 3.30 2.21 1.87
C ILE A 8 2.94 0.75 2.07
N GLU A 9 2.75 0.04 0.96
CA GLU A 9 2.42 -1.38 0.95
C GLU A 9 3.54 -2.16 0.30
N GLN A 10 3.86 -3.32 0.89
CA GLN A 10 4.79 -4.29 0.31
C GLN A 10 4.16 -5.65 0.46
N TRP A 11 4.05 -6.42 -0.62
CA TRP A 11 3.36 -7.70 -0.56
C TRP A 11 3.96 -8.76 -1.46
N THR A 12 3.54 -10.00 -1.19
CA THR A 12 3.86 -11.15 -2.01
C THR A 12 2.62 -12.04 -2.13
N PRO A 13 2.40 -12.69 -3.29
CA PRO A 13 1.26 -13.59 -3.45
C PRO A 13 1.31 -14.78 -2.51
N ARG A 14 0.15 -15.11 -1.91
CA ARG A 14 -0.05 -16.34 -1.17
C ARG A 14 -0.40 -17.49 -2.13
N PRO A 15 -0.27 -18.74 -1.68
CA PRO A 15 -0.71 -19.89 -2.48
C PRO A 15 -2.15 -19.76 -2.98
N ALA A 16 -3.04 -19.14 -2.21
CA ALA A 16 -4.43 -18.93 -2.61
C ALA A 16 -4.57 -18.07 -3.87
N TRP A 17 -3.69 -17.08 -4.06
CA TRP A 17 -3.65 -16.30 -5.31
C TRP A 17 -3.12 -17.15 -6.47
N ILE A 18 -2.02 -17.85 -6.24
CA ILE A 18 -1.36 -18.67 -7.26
C ILE A 18 -2.28 -19.78 -7.76
N ALA A 19 -3.13 -20.32 -6.88
CA ALA A 19 -4.07 -21.39 -7.21
C ALA A 19 -5.25 -20.93 -8.06
N ARG A 20 -5.51 -19.62 -8.15
CA ARG A 20 -6.57 -19.08 -9.00
C ARG A 20 -6.25 -19.24 -10.48
N THR A 21 -7.28 -19.36 -11.30
CA THR A 21 -7.11 -19.38 -12.75
C THR A 21 -6.66 -18.00 -13.25
N PRO A 22 -6.01 -17.94 -14.43
CA PRO A 22 -5.68 -16.63 -15.04
C PRO A 22 -6.90 -15.73 -15.20
N ALA A 23 -8.06 -16.27 -15.55
CA ALA A 23 -9.29 -15.50 -15.70
C ALA A 23 -9.76 -14.90 -14.37
N GLU A 24 -9.68 -15.67 -13.29
CA GLU A 24 -10.04 -15.20 -11.94
C GLU A 24 -9.07 -14.10 -11.48
N ARG A 25 -7.78 -14.27 -11.72
CA ARG A 25 -6.77 -13.26 -11.39
C ARG A 25 -6.98 -11.97 -12.17
N ARG A 26 -7.34 -12.09 -13.45
CA ARG A 26 -7.63 -10.92 -14.30
C ARG A 26 -8.87 -10.18 -13.80
N ALA A 27 -9.92 -10.91 -13.46
CA ALA A 27 -11.16 -10.30 -12.95
C ALA A 27 -10.91 -9.54 -11.64
N PHE A 28 -10.10 -10.11 -10.74
CA PHE A 28 -9.72 -9.45 -9.50
C PHE A 28 -8.90 -8.18 -9.77
N ALA A 29 -7.92 -8.25 -10.66
CA ALA A 29 -7.10 -7.09 -11.03
C ALA A 29 -7.94 -5.96 -11.62
N ASP A 30 -8.91 -6.29 -12.48
CA ASP A 30 -9.81 -5.30 -13.07
C ASP A 30 -10.69 -4.64 -12.00
N ALA A 31 -11.17 -5.40 -11.03
CA ALA A 31 -11.93 -4.85 -9.91
C ALA A 31 -11.07 -3.91 -9.05
N VAL A 32 -9.81 -4.25 -8.82
CA VAL A 32 -8.87 -3.39 -8.09
C VAL A 32 -8.65 -2.07 -8.85
N LEU A 33 -8.45 -2.13 -10.16
CA LEU A 33 -8.29 -0.92 -10.97
C LEU A 33 -9.49 0.00 -10.88
N GLY A 34 -10.70 -0.56 -10.93
CA GLY A 34 -11.94 0.21 -10.74
C GLY A 34 -12.04 0.85 -9.36
N ALA A 35 -11.66 0.10 -8.32
CA ALA A 35 -11.66 0.60 -6.95
C ALA A 35 -10.66 1.76 -6.77
N ILE A 36 -9.48 1.65 -7.37
CA ILE A 36 -8.46 2.71 -7.32
C ILE A 36 -9.02 4.01 -7.91
N GLU A 37 -9.70 3.91 -9.05
CA GLU A 37 -10.30 5.07 -9.69
C GLU A 37 -11.40 5.69 -8.80
N ALA A 38 -12.24 4.87 -8.20
CA ALA A 38 -13.32 5.32 -7.32
C ALA A 38 -12.79 5.97 -6.03
N MET A 39 -11.64 5.55 -5.54
CA MET A 39 -11.05 6.08 -4.30
C MET A 39 -10.64 7.55 -4.42
N LYS A 40 -10.39 8.04 -5.62
CA LYS A 40 -9.97 9.44 -5.83
C LYS A 40 -10.97 10.43 -5.27
N ALA A 41 -12.26 10.14 -5.37
CA ALA A 41 -13.32 11.00 -4.84
C ALA A 41 -13.25 11.11 -3.31
N GLY A 42 -12.69 10.11 -2.64
CA GLY A 42 -12.52 10.09 -1.18
C GLY A 42 -11.16 10.60 -0.71
N GLY A 43 -10.36 11.21 -1.60
CA GLY A 43 -9.07 11.78 -1.24
C GLY A 43 -7.96 10.74 -1.11
N ILE A 44 -8.06 9.65 -1.85
CA ILE A 44 -7.07 8.56 -1.85
C ILE A 44 -6.47 8.46 -3.26
N ARG A 45 -5.16 8.66 -3.36
CA ARG A 45 -4.46 8.64 -4.65
C ARG A 45 -3.25 7.71 -4.57
N THR A 46 -3.05 6.95 -5.63
CA THR A 46 -1.80 6.19 -5.76
C THR A 46 -0.71 7.08 -6.33
N LEU A 47 0.51 6.96 -5.79
CA LEU A 47 1.69 7.67 -6.27
C LEU A 47 2.58 6.78 -7.12
N GLY A 48 2.55 5.48 -6.90
CA GLY A 48 3.36 4.56 -7.69
C GLY A 48 3.17 3.12 -7.25
N TRP A 49 3.39 2.22 -8.19
CA TRP A 49 3.37 0.77 -8.00
C TRP A 49 4.56 0.17 -8.70
N GLY A 50 5.04 -0.95 -8.22
CA GLY A 50 6.13 -1.62 -8.91
C GLY A 50 6.36 -3.04 -8.45
N ALA A 51 7.13 -3.77 -9.26
CA ALA A 51 7.75 -5.01 -8.86
C ALA A 51 9.01 -4.69 -8.07
N ALA A 52 9.28 -5.45 -7.01
CA ALA A 52 10.44 -5.19 -6.16
C ALA A 52 11.75 -5.48 -6.91
N ASP A 53 12.68 -4.54 -6.81
CA ASP A 53 14.05 -4.73 -7.30
C ASP A 53 14.83 -5.48 -6.22
N ARG A 54 15.08 -6.76 -6.45
CA ARG A 54 15.80 -7.60 -5.51
C ARG A 54 17.33 -7.47 -5.61
N GLY A 55 17.81 -6.66 -6.55
CA GLY A 55 19.24 -6.40 -6.70
C GLY A 55 19.73 -5.19 -5.90
N VAL A 56 18.82 -4.45 -5.27
CA VAL A 56 19.23 -3.29 -4.45
C VAL A 56 19.81 -3.77 -3.12
N ASP A 57 20.76 -3.00 -2.58
CA ASP A 57 21.36 -3.29 -1.28
C ASP A 57 20.27 -3.38 -0.19
N HIS A 58 20.38 -4.37 0.68
CA HIS A 58 19.47 -4.60 1.79
C HIS A 58 18.01 -4.84 1.36
N ALA A 59 17.81 -5.36 0.14
CA ALA A 59 16.48 -5.74 -0.31
C ALA A 59 15.90 -6.84 0.60
N ASP A 60 14.59 -6.74 0.88
CA ASP A 60 13.87 -7.80 1.55
C ASP A 60 13.44 -8.84 0.52
N PRO A 61 14.02 -10.08 0.56
CA PRO A 61 13.69 -11.09 -0.43
C PRO A 61 12.25 -11.59 -0.36
N ALA A 62 11.53 -11.30 0.73
CA ALA A 62 10.14 -11.70 0.90
C ALA A 62 9.17 -10.76 0.17
N VAL A 63 9.62 -9.58 -0.29
CA VAL A 63 8.77 -8.62 -0.96
C VAL A 63 8.81 -8.85 -2.47
N SER A 64 7.62 -8.97 -3.09
CA SER A 64 7.49 -9.13 -4.54
C SER A 64 7.02 -7.86 -5.23
N PHE A 65 6.14 -7.10 -4.58
CA PHE A 65 5.52 -5.89 -5.14
C PHE A 65 5.38 -4.80 -4.07
N TRP A 66 5.25 -3.56 -4.53
CA TRP A 66 5.08 -2.41 -3.64
C TRP A 66 4.13 -1.38 -4.25
N ALA A 67 3.50 -0.60 -3.38
CA ALA A 67 2.68 0.55 -3.76
C ALA A 67 2.84 1.67 -2.74
N VAL A 68 2.72 2.90 -3.20
CA VAL A 68 2.72 4.08 -2.36
C VAL A 68 1.49 4.90 -2.66
N TRP A 69 0.78 5.29 -1.59
CA TRP A 69 -0.47 6.04 -1.65
C TRP A 69 -0.35 7.34 -0.88
N GLU A 70 -1.11 8.35 -1.33
CA GLU A 70 -1.28 9.60 -0.60
C GLU A 70 -2.76 9.76 -0.26
N MET A 71 -3.04 10.10 0.99
CA MET A 71 -4.41 10.23 1.51
C MET A 71 -4.58 11.57 2.21
N ASP A 72 -5.74 12.18 2.04
CA ASP A 72 -5.99 13.55 2.49
C ASP A 72 -6.27 13.68 3.99
N SER A 73 -6.64 12.58 4.67
CA SER A 73 -7.10 12.64 6.05
C SER A 73 -6.94 11.29 6.74
N ALA A 74 -7.04 11.30 8.07
CA ALA A 74 -7.07 10.09 8.87
C ALA A 74 -8.30 9.23 8.54
N GLU A 75 -9.43 9.86 8.23
CA GLU A 75 -10.65 9.17 7.82
C GLU A 75 -10.45 8.43 6.51
N ALA A 76 -9.74 9.05 5.55
CA ALA A 76 -9.41 8.39 4.29
C ALA A 76 -8.53 7.16 4.52
N VAL A 77 -7.55 7.25 5.42
CA VAL A 77 -6.70 6.11 5.79
C VAL A 77 -7.54 4.97 6.38
N ALA A 78 -8.44 5.29 7.30
CA ALA A 78 -9.32 4.30 7.93
C ALA A 78 -10.22 3.62 6.90
N GLY A 79 -10.82 4.41 5.99
CA GLY A 79 -11.67 3.89 4.92
C GLY A 79 -10.90 2.99 3.96
N PHE A 80 -9.69 3.38 3.60
CA PHE A 80 -8.81 2.57 2.75
C PHE A 80 -8.51 1.21 3.41
N ARG A 81 -8.09 1.24 4.68
CA ARG A 81 -7.79 0.01 5.42
C ARG A 81 -8.98 -0.93 5.49
N GLN A 82 -10.17 -0.39 5.79
CA GLN A 82 -11.40 -1.17 5.84
C GLN A 82 -11.76 -1.77 4.48
N GLY A 83 -11.60 -0.99 3.41
CA GLY A 83 -11.88 -1.44 2.05
C GLY A 83 -10.95 -2.56 1.59
N VAL A 84 -9.66 -2.45 1.89
CA VAL A 84 -8.68 -3.49 1.55
C VAL A 84 -9.02 -4.79 2.30
N GLU A 85 -9.30 -4.70 3.59
CA GLU A 85 -9.71 -5.85 4.41
C GLU A 85 -10.97 -6.52 3.85
N ALA A 86 -11.99 -5.73 3.57
CA ALA A 86 -13.27 -6.21 3.07
C ALA A 86 -13.17 -6.85 1.68
N SER A 87 -12.18 -6.43 0.87
CA SER A 87 -11.98 -6.98 -0.48
C SER A 87 -11.45 -8.42 -0.49
N GLY A 88 -10.97 -8.90 0.63
CA GLY A 88 -10.31 -10.20 0.72
C GLY A 88 -8.84 -10.17 0.33
N TRP A 89 -8.26 -8.98 0.13
CA TRP A 89 -6.87 -8.81 -0.29
C TRP A 89 -5.90 -9.62 0.57
N TYR A 90 -6.03 -9.55 1.91
CA TYR A 90 -5.11 -10.21 2.82
C TYR A 90 -5.23 -11.73 2.85
N THR A 91 -6.30 -12.29 2.28
CA THR A 91 -6.40 -13.74 2.09
C THR A 91 -5.59 -14.22 0.89
N LEU A 92 -5.28 -13.30 -0.03
CA LEU A 92 -4.57 -13.57 -1.29
C LEU A 92 -3.11 -13.14 -1.25
N PHE A 93 -2.80 -12.16 -0.42
CA PHE A 93 -1.45 -11.56 -0.37
C PHE A 93 -0.99 -11.42 1.07
N GLU A 94 0.25 -11.80 1.31
CA GLU A 94 0.94 -11.47 2.55
C GLU A 94 1.50 -10.06 2.40
N GLN A 95 1.20 -9.17 3.36
CA GLN A 95 1.50 -7.76 3.20
C GLN A 95 2.03 -7.13 4.49
N HIS A 96 2.94 -6.19 4.30
CA HIS A 96 3.43 -5.30 5.35
C HIS A 96 3.07 -3.88 4.98
N ASN A 97 2.53 -3.13 5.94
CA ASN A 97 2.11 -1.75 5.75
C ASN A 97 2.94 -0.82 6.63
N THR A 98 3.26 0.35 6.09
CA THR A 98 3.82 1.46 6.84
C THR A 98 3.03 2.71 6.48
N THR A 99 2.51 3.41 7.46
CA THR A 99 1.75 4.63 7.22
C THR A 99 2.04 5.69 8.28
N GLY A 100 1.85 6.93 7.92
CA GLY A 100 1.97 8.05 8.84
C GLY A 100 1.75 9.38 8.13
N VAL A 101 1.68 10.43 8.91
CA VAL A 101 1.61 11.79 8.39
C VAL A 101 2.95 12.14 7.76
N ALA A 102 2.90 12.66 6.52
CA ALA A 102 4.10 13.08 5.81
C ALA A 102 4.74 14.27 6.55
N GLN A 103 6.04 14.18 6.77
CA GLN A 103 6.83 15.19 7.46
C GLN A 103 8.06 15.52 6.62
N THR A 104 8.75 16.60 6.99
CA THR A 104 10.01 16.94 6.33
C THR A 104 11.13 16.05 6.85
N PRO A 105 12.22 15.88 6.08
CA PRO A 105 13.40 15.18 6.57
C PRO A 105 13.92 15.75 7.88
N ALA A 106 13.94 17.07 8.03
CA ALA A 106 14.40 17.72 9.27
C ALA A 106 13.57 17.31 10.48
N GLN A 107 12.24 17.23 10.32
CA GLN A 107 11.35 16.81 11.40
C GLN A 107 11.61 15.36 11.82
N VAL A 108 11.74 14.46 10.85
CA VAL A 108 11.98 13.04 11.13
C VAL A 108 13.37 12.82 11.73
N LEU A 109 14.38 13.50 11.21
CA LEU A 109 15.74 13.38 11.74
C LEU A 109 15.84 13.92 13.18
N GLU A 110 15.05 14.94 13.50
CA GLU A 110 14.98 15.44 14.89
C GLU A 110 14.36 14.38 15.81
N LEU A 111 13.30 13.70 15.36
CA LEU A 111 12.72 12.60 16.13
C LEU A 111 13.72 11.46 16.31
N LEU A 112 14.46 11.11 15.26
CA LEU A 112 15.47 10.08 15.29
C LEU A 112 16.61 10.45 16.27
N ALA A 113 17.06 11.71 16.24
CA ALA A 113 18.14 12.17 17.09
C ALA A 113 17.79 12.11 18.58
N ARG A 114 16.49 12.26 18.91
CA ARG A 114 15.99 12.17 20.28
C ARG A 114 15.59 10.75 20.69
N HIS A 115 15.59 9.81 19.74
CA HIS A 115 15.18 8.42 20.02
C HIS A 115 16.30 7.72 20.79
N ALA A 116 15.99 7.27 21.99
CA ALA A 116 16.95 6.61 22.85
C ALA A 116 16.94 5.08 22.62
#